data_5c7ee1b5d80c0c5f7876f6406631a8b3
#
_entry.id   5c7ee1b5d80c0c5f7876f6406631a8b3
#
_cell.length_a   1.000
_cell.length_b   1.000
_cell.length_c   1.000
_cell.angle_alpha   90.00
_cell.angle_beta   90.00
_cell.angle_gamma   90.00
#
_symmetry.space_group_name_H-M   'P 1'
#
loop_
_entity.id
_entity.type
_entity.pdbx_description
1 polymer ?
#
loop_
_entity_poly.entity_id
_entity_poly.type
_entity_poly.pdbx_seq_one_letter_code
_entity_poly.pdbx_strand_id
1 'polypeptide(L)'
;MSEGDQELRALMTRYQGGSLEAFQEIYAQLAPGVRRYLSHLAPGSEVADDLLQETFLQMHRSRAAYNPTYAVRPWVFGLARNVFLMNRRAARRWAAVHESREDLPEFPVLPEADRLGSQDEIRRCIAHLSPDQAEALLLHHEWGFSFEEIAGMLGITAAAARARASRGMADLRVALNNLQRARA
;
A
#
# COMPACT_ATOMS: atom_id res chain seq x y z
N MET A 1 8.41 -16.38 -11.23
CA MET A 1 7.20 -15.74 -11.80
C MET A 1 6.06 -16.69 -11.49
N SER A 2 5.08 -16.26 -10.71
CA SER A 2 3.98 -17.11 -10.29
C SER A 2 2.96 -17.28 -11.43
N GLU A 3 2.16 -18.36 -11.37
CA GLU A 3 1.07 -18.60 -12.33
C GLU A 3 0.08 -17.42 -12.35
N GLY A 4 -0.25 -16.86 -11.19
CA GLY A 4 -1.11 -15.67 -11.06
C GLY A 4 -0.54 -14.41 -11.70
N ASP A 5 0.80 -14.25 -11.75
CA ASP A 5 1.42 -13.12 -12.45
C ASP A 5 1.30 -13.24 -13.96
N GLN A 6 1.33 -14.47 -14.50
CA GLN A 6 1.15 -14.73 -15.93
C GLN A 6 -0.29 -14.44 -16.34
N GLU A 7 -1.26 -14.90 -15.54
CA GLU A 7 -2.68 -14.64 -15.74
C GLU A 7 -2.99 -13.13 -15.75
N LEU A 8 -2.53 -12.41 -14.73
CA LEU A 8 -2.73 -10.94 -14.66
C LEU A 8 -2.11 -10.20 -15.86
N ARG A 9 -0.96 -10.66 -16.37
CA ARG A 9 -0.37 -10.08 -17.60
C ARG A 9 -1.22 -10.34 -18.83
N ALA A 10 -1.75 -11.56 -18.99
CA ALA A 10 -2.64 -11.89 -20.10
C ALA A 10 -3.92 -11.03 -20.03
N LEU A 11 -4.50 -10.87 -18.86
CA LEU A 11 -5.64 -9.98 -18.63
C LEU A 11 -5.31 -8.53 -18.98
N MET A 12 -4.15 -8.04 -18.56
CA MET A 12 -3.73 -6.66 -18.82
C MET A 12 -3.51 -6.42 -20.33
N THR A 13 -2.96 -7.39 -21.05
CA THR A 13 -2.82 -7.32 -22.51
C THR A 13 -4.19 -7.27 -23.21
N ARG A 14 -5.15 -8.08 -22.79
CA ARG A 14 -6.54 -8.03 -23.29
C ARG A 14 -7.20 -6.70 -22.99
N TYR A 15 -6.97 -6.15 -21.78
CA TYR A 15 -7.48 -4.86 -21.38
C TYR A 15 -6.87 -3.69 -22.16
N GLN A 16 -5.58 -3.74 -22.51
CA GLN A 16 -4.96 -2.78 -23.43
C GLN A 16 -5.61 -2.81 -24.81
N GLY A 17 -6.05 -3.99 -25.26
CA GLY A 17 -6.82 -4.20 -26.48
C GLY A 17 -8.30 -3.78 -26.39
N GLY A 18 -8.77 -3.27 -25.23
CA GLY A 18 -10.11 -2.72 -25.03
C GLY A 18 -11.12 -3.67 -24.38
N SER A 19 -10.73 -4.85 -23.89
CA SER A 19 -11.65 -5.78 -23.21
C SER A 19 -12.03 -5.23 -21.83
N LEU A 20 -13.31 -4.92 -21.62
CA LEU A 20 -13.86 -4.51 -20.32
C LEU A 20 -13.96 -5.69 -19.35
N GLU A 21 -14.21 -6.89 -19.85
CA GLU A 21 -14.24 -8.12 -19.06
C GLU A 21 -12.87 -8.37 -18.41
N ALA A 22 -11.79 -8.17 -19.17
CA ALA A 22 -10.44 -8.29 -18.60
C ALA A 22 -10.18 -7.25 -17.51
N PHE A 23 -10.71 -6.03 -17.65
CA PHE A 23 -10.64 -5.04 -16.57
C PHE A 23 -11.39 -5.50 -15.32
N GLN A 24 -12.60 -6.04 -15.47
CA GLN A 24 -13.39 -6.54 -14.34
C GLN A 24 -12.67 -7.65 -13.59
N GLU A 25 -12.03 -8.57 -14.32
CA GLU A 25 -11.23 -9.66 -13.73
C GLU A 25 -10.01 -9.12 -12.98
N ILE A 26 -9.26 -8.16 -13.56
CA ILE A 26 -8.13 -7.48 -12.89
C ILE A 26 -8.61 -6.76 -11.64
N TYR A 27 -9.72 -6.03 -11.71
CA TYR A 27 -10.29 -5.31 -10.58
C TYR A 27 -10.67 -6.28 -9.45
N ALA A 28 -11.39 -7.36 -9.77
CA ALA A 28 -11.81 -8.36 -8.79
C ALA A 28 -10.62 -8.99 -8.06
N GLN A 29 -9.51 -9.26 -8.78
CA GLN A 29 -8.31 -9.85 -8.19
C GLN A 29 -7.50 -8.86 -7.36
N LEU A 30 -7.39 -7.60 -7.77
CA LEU A 30 -6.46 -6.65 -7.15
C LEU A 30 -7.12 -5.69 -6.16
N ALA A 31 -8.40 -5.31 -6.35
CA ALA A 31 -9.05 -4.29 -5.53
C ALA A 31 -9.05 -4.59 -4.03
N PRO A 32 -9.30 -5.83 -3.55
CA PRO A 32 -9.26 -6.12 -2.12
C PRO A 32 -7.88 -5.86 -1.50
N GLY A 33 -6.80 -6.28 -2.19
CA GLY A 33 -5.43 -6.07 -1.74
C GLY A 33 -5.03 -4.59 -1.77
N VAL A 34 -5.35 -3.88 -2.85
CA VAL A 34 -5.07 -2.45 -3.01
C VAL A 34 -5.83 -1.62 -1.97
N ARG A 35 -7.13 -1.91 -1.74
CA ARG A 35 -7.93 -1.26 -0.71
C ARG A 35 -7.30 -1.42 0.67
N ARG A 36 -6.90 -2.66 1.01
CA ARG A 36 -6.24 -2.94 2.29
C ARG A 36 -4.91 -2.18 2.42
N TYR A 37 -4.11 -2.12 1.36
CA TYR A 37 -2.90 -1.33 1.33
C TYR A 37 -3.17 0.17 1.55
N LEU A 38 -4.16 0.73 0.86
CA LEU A 38 -4.55 2.13 1.02
C LEU A 38 -5.08 2.41 2.42
N SER A 39 -5.79 1.48 3.06
CA SER A 39 -6.24 1.60 4.46
C SER A 39 -5.08 1.61 5.45
N HIS A 40 -3.92 1.05 5.10
CA HIS A 40 -2.69 1.20 5.90
C HIS A 40 -2.00 2.55 5.69
N LEU A 41 -2.19 3.18 4.53
CA LEU A 41 -1.59 4.49 4.21
C LEU A 41 -2.47 5.68 4.62
N ALA A 42 -3.78 5.51 4.62
CA ALA A 42 -4.76 6.56 4.90
C ALA A 42 -5.73 6.11 6.01
N PRO A 43 -5.86 6.87 7.11
CA PRO A 43 -6.87 6.58 8.12
C PRO A 43 -8.28 6.86 7.56
N GLY A 44 -9.22 5.96 7.85
CA GLY A 44 -10.62 6.08 7.45
C GLY A 44 -10.99 5.27 6.21
N SER A 45 -12.13 4.56 6.30
CA SER A 45 -12.60 3.67 5.24
C SER A 45 -13.01 4.44 3.97
N GLU A 46 -13.66 5.59 4.12
CA GLU A 46 -14.12 6.42 2.99
C GLU A 46 -12.94 6.92 2.16
N VAL A 47 -11.89 7.42 2.81
CA VAL A 47 -10.68 7.89 2.11
C VAL A 47 -10.01 6.77 1.35
N ALA A 48 -9.94 5.56 1.91
CA ALA A 48 -9.34 4.41 1.24
C ALA A 48 -10.17 3.98 0.01
N ASP A 49 -11.49 4.10 0.06
CA ASP A 49 -12.38 3.77 -1.06
C ASP A 49 -12.26 4.80 -2.20
N ASP A 50 -12.17 6.08 -1.89
CA ASP A 50 -11.93 7.13 -2.88
C ASP A 50 -10.57 6.98 -3.56
N LEU A 51 -9.52 6.69 -2.78
CA LEU A 51 -8.18 6.44 -3.30
C LEU A 51 -8.14 5.16 -4.16
N LEU A 52 -8.92 4.14 -3.81
CA LEU A 52 -9.05 2.93 -4.62
C LEU A 52 -9.65 3.24 -5.99
N GLN A 53 -10.75 4.00 -6.02
CA GLN A 53 -11.40 4.42 -7.27
C GLN A 53 -10.43 5.21 -8.15
N GLU A 54 -9.74 6.22 -7.58
CA GLU A 54 -8.76 7.02 -8.32
C GLU A 54 -7.58 6.18 -8.80
N THR A 55 -7.15 5.16 -8.04
CA THR A 55 -6.10 4.23 -8.46
C THR A 55 -6.49 3.46 -9.73
N PHE A 56 -7.68 2.91 -9.78
CA PHE A 56 -8.14 2.18 -10.97
C PHE A 56 -8.49 3.11 -12.14
N LEU A 57 -8.92 4.34 -11.86
CA LEU A 57 -9.07 5.37 -12.89
C LEU A 57 -7.69 5.76 -13.48
N GLN A 58 -6.68 5.93 -12.65
CA GLN A 58 -5.31 6.18 -13.11
C GLN A 58 -4.74 4.99 -13.88
N MET A 59 -5.00 3.76 -13.44
CA MET A 59 -4.69 2.54 -14.18
C MET A 59 -5.34 2.55 -15.57
N HIS A 60 -6.63 2.93 -15.66
CA HIS A 60 -7.34 3.03 -16.94
C HIS A 60 -6.68 4.06 -17.87
N ARG A 61 -6.37 5.26 -17.36
CA ARG A 61 -5.73 6.34 -18.13
C ARG A 61 -4.34 5.96 -18.63
N SER A 62 -3.59 5.22 -17.82
CA SER A 62 -2.21 4.82 -18.14
C SER A 62 -2.06 3.42 -18.74
N ARG A 63 -3.16 2.71 -19.01
CA ARG A 63 -3.13 1.31 -19.50
C ARG A 63 -2.29 1.13 -20.78
N ALA A 64 -2.35 2.09 -21.69
CA ALA A 64 -1.59 2.03 -22.94
C ALA A 64 -0.06 2.13 -22.73
N ALA A 65 0.38 2.77 -21.66
CA ALA A 65 1.79 2.93 -21.29
C ALA A 65 2.32 1.76 -20.46
N TYR A 66 1.47 0.82 -20.02
CA TYR A 66 1.93 -0.36 -19.27
C TYR A 66 2.79 -1.26 -20.16
N ASN A 67 3.98 -1.60 -19.65
CA ASN A 67 4.90 -2.52 -20.32
C ASN A 67 4.73 -3.93 -19.77
N PRO A 68 4.33 -4.94 -20.61
CA PRO A 68 4.11 -6.32 -20.16
C PRO A 68 5.34 -7.05 -19.62
N THR A 69 6.54 -6.50 -19.73
CA THR A 69 7.74 -7.08 -19.10
C THR A 69 7.69 -6.98 -17.57
N TYR A 70 6.95 -6.03 -17.02
CA TYR A 70 6.76 -5.86 -15.58
C TYR A 70 5.54 -6.63 -15.07
N ALA A 71 5.53 -7.00 -13.80
CA ALA A 71 4.37 -7.58 -13.17
C ALA A 71 3.26 -6.52 -12.95
N VAL A 72 2.00 -6.91 -13.19
CA VAL A 72 0.84 -5.99 -13.07
C VAL A 72 0.63 -5.56 -11.63
N ARG A 73 0.76 -6.51 -10.70
CA ARG A 73 0.46 -6.29 -9.29
C ARG A 73 1.33 -5.19 -8.64
N PRO A 74 2.68 -5.23 -8.70
CA PRO A 74 3.50 -4.14 -8.17
C PRO A 74 3.30 -2.82 -8.91
N TRP A 75 2.98 -2.85 -10.20
CA TRP A 75 2.65 -1.63 -10.95
C TRP A 75 1.39 -0.95 -10.41
N VAL A 76 0.30 -1.72 -10.16
CA VAL A 76 -0.96 -1.16 -9.62
C VAL A 76 -0.77 -0.66 -8.18
N PHE A 77 0.00 -1.36 -7.35
CA PHE A 77 0.34 -0.88 -6.00
C PHE A 77 1.18 0.41 -6.03
N GLY A 78 2.09 0.53 -7.00
CA GLY A 78 2.83 1.77 -7.25
C GLY A 78 1.91 2.93 -7.65
N LEU A 79 0.88 2.68 -8.49
CA LEU A 79 -0.14 3.68 -8.80
C LEU A 79 -0.93 4.09 -7.55
N ALA A 80 -1.37 3.13 -6.74
CA ALA A 80 -2.09 3.39 -5.49
C ALA A 80 -1.28 4.29 -4.54
N ARG A 81 0.01 4.00 -4.38
CA ARG A 81 0.92 4.85 -3.61
C ARG A 81 1.03 6.27 -4.16
N ASN A 82 1.18 6.41 -5.48
CA ASN A 82 1.28 7.72 -6.11
C ASN A 82 -0.01 8.53 -5.92
N VAL A 83 -1.17 7.91 -6.08
CA VAL A 83 -2.48 8.53 -5.83
C VAL A 83 -2.57 9.01 -4.37
N PHE A 84 -2.22 8.18 -3.40
CA PHE A 84 -2.17 8.56 -1.99
C PHE A 84 -1.24 9.76 -1.75
N LEU A 85 -0.02 9.75 -2.28
CA LEU A 85 0.94 10.83 -2.09
C LEU A 85 0.47 12.15 -2.74
N MET A 86 -0.22 12.07 -3.89
CA MET A 86 -0.81 13.24 -4.55
C MET A 86 -1.96 13.83 -3.72
N ASN A 87 -2.86 12.97 -3.23
CA ASN A 87 -3.96 13.37 -2.35
C ASN A 87 -3.43 14.06 -1.08
N ARG A 88 -2.46 13.45 -0.40
CA ARG A 88 -1.83 14.02 0.79
C ARG A 88 -1.16 15.37 0.54
N ARG A 89 -0.48 15.54 -0.61
CA ARG A 89 0.10 16.83 -1.00
C ARG A 89 -0.98 17.90 -1.26
N ALA A 90 -2.09 17.52 -1.88
CA ALA A 90 -3.22 18.41 -2.12
C ALA A 90 -3.85 18.87 -0.81
N ALA A 91 -4.12 17.94 0.12
CA ALA A 91 -4.66 18.24 1.44
C ALA A 91 -3.76 19.18 2.24
N ARG A 92 -2.44 18.94 2.24
CA ARG A 92 -1.48 19.84 2.91
C ARG A 92 -1.46 21.25 2.31
N ARG A 93 -1.55 21.38 0.98
CA ARG A 93 -1.63 22.70 0.34
C ARG A 93 -2.91 23.42 0.69
N TRP A 94 -4.03 22.71 0.73
CA TRP A 94 -5.32 23.28 1.11
C TRP A 94 -5.31 23.78 2.56
N ALA A 95 -4.81 22.98 3.49
CA ALA A 95 -4.67 23.35 4.91
C ALA A 95 -3.76 24.58 5.09
N ALA A 96 -2.66 24.66 4.34
CA ALA A 96 -1.74 25.81 4.41
C ALA A 96 -2.37 27.13 3.92
N VAL A 97 -3.32 27.06 2.97
CA VAL A 97 -4.01 28.25 2.44
C VAL A 97 -5.14 28.73 3.35
N HIS A 98 -5.79 27.79 4.08
CA HIS A 98 -7.00 28.08 4.87
C HIS A 98 -6.73 28.25 6.38
N GLU A 99 -5.46 28.35 6.80
CA GLU A 99 -5.05 28.45 8.23
C GLU A 99 -5.65 27.38 9.14
N SER A 100 -6.25 26.34 8.55
CA SER A 100 -6.77 25.20 9.29
C SER A 100 -5.57 24.36 9.76
N ARG A 101 -5.15 24.55 11.00
CA ARG A 101 -4.27 23.64 11.72
C ARG A 101 -5.04 22.36 12.10
N GLU A 102 -5.55 21.64 11.12
CA GLU A 102 -5.76 20.22 11.32
C GLU A 102 -4.37 19.58 11.17
N ASP A 103 -3.87 19.03 12.26
CA ASP A 103 -2.70 18.15 12.25
C ASP A 103 -3.06 16.95 11.38
N LEU A 104 -2.78 17.08 10.06
CA LEU A 104 -2.86 15.93 9.17
C LEU A 104 -1.83 14.93 9.71
N PRO A 105 -2.26 13.75 10.17
CA PRO A 105 -1.35 12.77 10.75
C PRO A 105 -0.20 12.51 9.78
N GLU A 106 1.02 12.60 10.24
CA GLU A 106 2.21 12.43 9.41
C GLU A 106 2.26 11.04 8.76
N PHE A 107 1.59 10.08 9.38
CA PHE A 107 1.28 8.73 8.85
C PHE A 107 0.14 8.08 9.65
N PRO A 108 -0.50 7.03 9.12
CA PRO A 108 -1.74 6.55 9.66
C PRO A 108 -1.56 6.02 11.08
N VAL A 109 -2.33 6.59 11.98
CA VAL A 109 -2.81 5.85 13.14
C VAL A 109 -3.76 4.79 12.56
N LEU A 110 -3.40 3.52 12.71
CA LEU A 110 -4.31 2.44 12.35
C LEU A 110 -5.63 2.62 13.10
N PRO A 111 -6.79 2.49 12.43
CA PRO A 111 -8.07 2.63 13.10
C PRO A 111 -8.10 1.74 14.35
N GLU A 112 -8.54 2.28 15.47
CA GLU A 112 -8.92 1.47 16.63
C GLU A 112 -10.05 0.53 16.20
N ALA A 113 -9.69 -0.66 15.76
CA ALA A 113 -10.63 -1.72 15.55
C ALA A 113 -10.80 -2.44 16.88
N ASP A 114 -11.95 -2.30 17.48
CA ASP A 114 -12.45 -3.00 18.67
C ASP A 114 -12.58 -4.51 18.43
N ARG A 115 -11.45 -5.19 18.17
CA ARG A 115 -11.37 -6.65 18.08
C ARG A 115 -10.16 -7.15 18.85
N LEU A 116 -10.41 -7.59 20.06
CA LEU A 116 -9.49 -8.29 20.96
C LEU A 116 -8.93 -9.56 20.30
N GLY A 117 -7.68 -9.53 19.83
CA GLY A 117 -6.96 -10.67 19.28
C GLY A 117 -5.51 -10.35 18.94
N SER A 118 -4.69 -11.37 18.73
CA SER A 118 -3.26 -11.23 18.41
C SER A 118 -2.97 -10.34 17.17
N GLN A 119 -3.92 -10.20 16.26
CA GLN A 119 -3.77 -9.34 15.08
C GLN A 119 -3.79 -7.84 15.43
N ASP A 120 -4.57 -7.41 16.42
CA ASP A 120 -4.65 -6.01 16.84
C ASP A 120 -3.40 -5.57 17.60
N GLU A 121 -2.77 -6.51 18.28
CA GLU A 121 -1.47 -6.25 18.92
C GLU A 121 -0.38 -6.01 17.89
N ILE A 122 -0.33 -6.83 16.85
CA ILE A 122 0.61 -6.65 15.73
C ILE A 122 0.36 -5.31 15.04
N ARG A 123 -0.90 -4.95 14.78
CA ARG A 123 -1.26 -3.66 14.18
C ARG A 123 -0.80 -2.48 15.04
N ARG A 124 -1.04 -2.53 16.35
CA ARG A 124 -0.57 -1.49 17.29
C ARG A 124 0.95 -1.38 17.27
N CYS A 125 1.66 -2.51 17.27
CA CYS A 125 3.12 -2.49 17.18
C CYS A 125 3.62 -1.92 15.86
N ILE A 126 2.96 -2.22 14.73
CA ILE A 126 3.29 -1.63 13.41
C ILE A 126 3.06 -0.11 13.42
N ALA A 127 2.04 0.40 14.11
CA ALA A 127 1.78 1.83 14.22
C ALA A 127 2.89 2.61 14.95
N HIS A 128 3.74 1.94 15.72
CA HIS A 128 4.90 2.55 16.36
C HIS A 128 6.16 2.56 15.48
N LEU A 129 6.13 1.89 14.34
CA LEU A 129 7.23 1.93 13.37
C LEU A 129 7.27 3.27 12.65
N SER A 130 8.46 3.65 12.14
CA SER A 130 8.46 4.75 11.18
C SER A 130 7.68 4.33 9.93
N PRO A 131 7.02 5.27 9.28
CA PRO A 131 6.17 5.00 8.13
C PRO A 131 6.86 4.25 6.99
N ASP A 132 8.09 4.67 6.71
CA ASP A 132 8.94 4.04 5.69
C ASP A 132 9.29 2.57 6.03
N GLN A 133 9.47 2.29 7.32
CA GLN A 133 9.72 0.92 7.80
C GLN A 133 8.45 0.08 7.74
N ALA A 134 7.33 0.63 8.20
CA ALA A 134 6.03 -0.06 8.17
C ALA A 134 5.62 -0.38 6.73
N GLU A 135 5.72 0.58 5.80
CA GLU A 135 5.37 0.39 4.39
C GLU A 135 6.23 -0.70 3.75
N ALA A 136 7.57 -0.64 3.88
CA ALA A 136 8.46 -1.64 3.30
C ALA A 136 8.27 -3.04 3.93
N LEU A 137 8.04 -3.11 5.25
CA LEU A 137 7.75 -4.33 5.98
C LEU A 137 6.48 -5.00 5.47
N LEU A 138 5.40 -4.25 5.40
CA LEU A 138 4.10 -4.75 4.95
C LEU A 138 4.14 -5.20 3.49
N LEU A 139 4.69 -4.38 2.58
CA LEU A 139 4.82 -4.73 1.16
C LEU A 139 5.56 -6.06 0.98
N HIS A 140 6.60 -6.33 1.77
CA HIS A 140 7.34 -7.58 1.68
C HIS A 140 6.62 -8.76 2.33
N HIS A 141 6.19 -8.61 3.59
CA HIS A 141 5.70 -9.75 4.40
C HIS A 141 4.20 -10.03 4.21
N GLU A 142 3.38 -9.03 3.95
CA GLU A 142 1.93 -9.20 3.79
C GLU A 142 1.55 -9.42 2.32
N TRP A 143 2.17 -8.66 1.40
CA TRP A 143 1.87 -8.75 -0.04
C TRP A 143 2.88 -9.57 -0.84
N GLY A 144 4.00 -9.98 -0.23
CA GLY A 144 4.98 -10.89 -0.85
C GLY A 144 5.81 -10.27 -1.97
N PHE A 145 5.90 -8.94 -2.04
CA PHE A 145 6.71 -8.28 -3.06
C PHE A 145 8.20 -8.48 -2.81
N SER A 146 8.96 -8.66 -3.89
CA SER A 146 10.43 -8.65 -3.86
C SER A 146 10.96 -7.25 -3.52
N PHE A 147 12.19 -7.17 -3.04
CA PHE A 147 12.79 -5.85 -2.74
C PHE A 147 13.03 -5.01 -4.00
N GLU A 148 13.20 -5.63 -5.15
CA GLU A 148 13.28 -4.97 -6.46
C GLU A 148 11.94 -4.32 -6.83
N GLU A 149 10.82 -5.02 -6.65
CA GLU A 149 9.48 -4.50 -6.88
C GLU A 149 9.15 -3.36 -5.91
N ILE A 150 9.47 -3.55 -4.61
CA ILE A 150 9.29 -2.51 -3.59
C ILE A 150 10.13 -1.27 -3.93
N ALA A 151 11.35 -1.46 -4.38
CA ALA A 151 12.22 -0.36 -4.82
C ALA A 151 11.58 0.46 -5.93
N GLY A 152 11.02 -0.21 -6.94
CA GLY A 152 10.28 0.44 -8.03
C GLY A 152 9.04 1.21 -7.54
N MET A 153 8.25 0.62 -6.63
CA MET A 153 7.07 1.25 -6.05
C MET A 153 7.42 2.47 -5.18
N LEU A 154 8.48 2.39 -4.38
CA LEU A 154 8.85 3.42 -3.41
C LEU A 154 9.80 4.50 -3.99
N GLY A 155 10.37 4.28 -5.18
CA GLY A 155 11.36 5.17 -5.78
C GLY A 155 12.70 5.17 -5.03
N ILE A 156 13.13 4.01 -4.50
CA ILE A 156 14.37 3.82 -3.73
C ILE A 156 15.19 2.67 -4.32
N THR A 157 16.36 2.37 -3.75
CA THR A 157 17.13 1.18 -4.14
C THR A 157 16.60 -0.09 -3.45
N ALA A 158 16.81 -1.27 -4.05
CA ALA A 158 16.43 -2.55 -3.43
C ALA A 158 17.15 -2.77 -2.09
N ALA A 159 18.40 -2.31 -1.97
CA ALA A 159 19.15 -2.35 -0.71
C ALA A 159 18.48 -1.47 0.37
N ALA A 160 18.00 -0.29 0.01
CA ALA A 160 17.25 0.59 0.93
C ALA A 160 15.91 -0.03 1.34
N ALA A 161 15.16 -0.64 0.40
CA ALA A 161 13.91 -1.34 0.69
C ALA A 161 14.14 -2.49 1.69
N ARG A 162 15.15 -3.32 1.44
CA ARG A 162 15.55 -4.40 2.36
C ARG A 162 15.93 -3.88 3.74
N ALA A 163 16.74 -2.81 3.80
CA ALA A 163 17.17 -2.23 5.06
C ALA A 163 15.98 -1.64 5.86
N ARG A 164 15.00 -1.00 5.20
CA ARG A 164 13.77 -0.50 5.83
C ARG A 164 12.93 -1.65 6.40
N ALA A 165 12.67 -2.69 5.62
CA ALA A 165 11.90 -3.85 6.06
C ALA A 165 12.60 -4.60 7.21
N SER A 166 13.91 -4.76 7.16
CA SER A 166 14.70 -5.42 8.21
C SER A 166 14.67 -4.65 9.53
N ARG A 167 14.85 -3.31 9.49
CA ARG A 167 14.71 -2.46 10.68
C ARG A 167 13.29 -2.51 11.23
N GLY A 168 12.27 -2.39 10.36
CA GLY A 168 10.87 -2.51 10.77
C GLY A 168 10.58 -3.84 11.47
N MET A 169 11.11 -4.95 10.96
CA MET A 169 10.97 -6.26 11.60
C MET A 169 11.67 -6.33 12.98
N ALA A 170 12.85 -5.72 13.12
CA ALA A 170 13.56 -5.67 14.39
C ALA A 170 12.78 -4.86 15.43
N ASP A 171 12.29 -3.66 15.05
CA ASP A 171 11.52 -2.78 15.93
C ASP A 171 10.18 -3.41 16.31
N LEU A 172 9.50 -4.08 15.37
CA LEU A 172 8.27 -4.83 15.62
C LEU A 172 8.47 -5.95 16.67
N ARG A 173 9.57 -6.69 16.57
CA ARG A 173 9.90 -7.74 17.56
C ARG A 173 10.12 -7.16 18.96
N VAL A 174 10.80 -6.02 19.05
CA VAL A 174 11.02 -5.32 20.33
C VAL A 174 9.67 -4.88 20.92
N ALA A 175 8.80 -4.27 20.12
CA ALA A 175 7.49 -3.82 20.56
C ALA A 175 6.60 -4.98 21.05
N LEU A 176 6.56 -6.11 20.32
CA LEU A 176 5.82 -7.30 20.71
C LEU A 176 6.35 -7.91 22.02
N ASN A 177 7.67 -8.02 22.18
CA ASN A 177 8.28 -8.52 23.42
C ASN A 177 7.95 -7.64 24.63
N ASN A 178 7.93 -6.32 24.46
CA ASN A 178 7.55 -5.38 25.52
C ASN A 178 6.08 -5.54 25.93
N LEU A 179 5.17 -5.72 24.95
CA LEU A 179 3.76 -5.99 25.24
C LEU A 179 3.56 -7.30 26.02
N GLN A 180 4.28 -8.36 25.65
CA GLN A 180 4.20 -9.63 26.36
C GLN A 180 4.70 -9.53 27.81
N ARG A 181 5.81 -8.79 28.04
CA ARG A 181 6.34 -8.56 29.39
C ARG A 181 5.42 -7.71 30.26
N ALA A 182 4.68 -6.78 29.69
CA ALA A 182 3.73 -5.93 30.41
C ALA A 182 2.47 -6.69 30.87
N ARG A 183 2.25 -7.91 30.35
CA ARG A 183 1.10 -8.79 30.69
C ARG A 183 1.44 -9.93 31.64
N ALA A 184 2.71 -10.22 31.82
CA ALA A 184 3.22 -11.25 32.72
C ALA A 184 3.46 -10.71 34.11
#